data_764b6746a3091ede0511310250c5c5b3
#
_entry.id   764b6746a3091ede0511310250c5c5b3
#
_cell.length_a   1.000
_cell.length_b   1.000
_cell.length_c   1.000
_cell.angle_alpha   90.00
_cell.angle_beta   90.00
_cell.angle_gamma   90.00
#
_symmetry.space_group_name_H-M   'P 1'
#
loop_
_entity.id
_entity.type
_entity.pdbx_description
1 polymer ?
#
loop_
_entity_poly.entity_id
_entity_poly.type
_entity_poly.pdbx_seq_one_letter_code
_entity_poly.pdbx_strand_id
1 'polypeptide(L)'
;MPLPLSFKKEGTIERHQVEGMDPSDRSFSRSILVNRVAQGYTGSVMYEALTVTGSIKPTIGAAVFSVVEKLQEFGFTRIRTRPNFKGQRYLAEKETWVDYPDKP
;
A
#
# COMPACT_ATOMS: atom_id res chain seq x y z
N MET A 1 22.08 6.73 22.42
CA MET A 1 20.77 6.80 22.09
C MET A 1 20.39 6.26 20.71
N PRO A 2 20.29 5.00 20.61
CA PRO A 2 20.08 4.34 19.32
C PRO A 2 18.61 4.12 18.94
N LEU A 3 17.70 4.65 19.73
CA LEU A 3 16.30 4.36 19.52
C LEU A 3 15.79 4.64 18.12
N PRO A 4 16.13 5.77 17.52
CA PRO A 4 15.62 6.06 16.19
C PRO A 4 15.94 4.99 15.17
N LEU A 5 17.06 4.33 15.34
CA LEU A 5 17.45 3.29 14.41
C LEU A 5 16.51 2.10 14.49
N SER A 6 16.12 1.74 15.69
CA SER A 6 15.18 0.63 15.88
C SER A 6 13.86 0.91 15.22
N PHE A 7 13.37 2.12 15.36
CA PHE A 7 12.11 2.49 14.75
C PHE A 7 12.15 2.32 13.25
N LYS A 8 13.24 2.74 12.64
CA LYS A 8 13.36 2.64 11.20
C LYS A 8 13.34 1.18 10.76
N LYS A 9 14.01 0.32 11.50
CA LYS A 9 14.05 -1.08 11.14
C LYS A 9 12.70 -1.75 11.21
N GLU A 10 11.86 -1.26 12.10
CA GLU A 10 10.55 -1.86 12.29
C GLU A 10 9.52 -1.34 11.31
N GLY A 11 9.92 -0.50 10.39
CA GLY A 11 8.96 0.13 9.50
C GLY A 11 8.42 -0.81 8.46
N THR A 12 8.84 -0.58 7.25
CA THR A 12 8.25 -1.25 6.09
C THR A 12 8.73 -2.69 5.96
N ILE A 13 7.80 -3.64 5.93
CA ILE A 13 8.10 -5.05 5.74
C ILE A 13 7.79 -5.53 4.34
N GLU A 14 6.91 -4.86 3.62
CA GLU A 14 6.60 -5.16 2.22
C GLU A 14 6.24 -3.85 1.51
N ARG A 15 6.41 -3.87 0.20
CA ARG A 15 5.93 -2.80 -0.66
C ARG A 15 5.14 -3.43 -1.78
N HIS A 16 3.98 -2.84 -2.07
CA HIS A 16 3.12 -3.30 -3.15
C HIS A 16 2.99 -2.17 -4.15
N GLN A 17 3.13 -2.50 -5.43
CA GLN A 17 2.87 -1.54 -6.49
C GLN A 17 1.37 -1.37 -6.61
N VAL A 18 0.90 -0.13 -6.70
CA VAL A 18 -0.51 0.18 -6.91
C VAL A 18 -0.63 1.04 -8.15
N GLU A 19 -1.56 0.69 -9.02
CA GLU A 19 -1.82 1.42 -10.25
C GLU A 19 -3.31 1.63 -10.41
N GLY A 20 -3.67 2.61 -11.18
CA GLY A 20 -5.07 2.88 -11.51
C GLY A 20 -5.22 4.26 -12.10
N MET A 21 -6.40 4.84 -11.88
CA MET A 21 -6.72 6.18 -12.33
C MET A 21 -7.00 7.05 -11.11
N ASP A 22 -6.47 8.27 -11.10
CA ASP A 22 -6.74 9.20 -10.01
C ASP A 22 -8.09 9.89 -10.23
N PRO A 23 -8.55 10.70 -9.27
CA PRO A 23 -9.87 11.35 -9.40
C PRO A 23 -9.98 12.30 -10.60
N SER A 24 -8.87 12.68 -11.20
CA SER A 24 -8.86 13.52 -12.41
C SER A 24 -8.70 12.72 -13.69
N ASP A 25 -8.88 11.39 -13.60
CA ASP A 25 -8.75 10.47 -14.73
C ASP A 25 -7.36 10.43 -15.33
N ARG A 26 -6.33 10.63 -14.50
CA ARG A 26 -4.94 10.45 -14.92
C ARG A 26 -4.45 9.11 -14.39
N SER A 27 -3.70 8.38 -15.20
CA SER A 27 -3.11 7.13 -14.73
C SER A 27 -2.06 7.43 -13.66
N PHE A 28 -1.93 6.52 -12.69
CA PHE A 28 -0.93 6.68 -11.65
C PHE A 28 -0.31 5.35 -11.30
N SER A 29 0.87 5.41 -10.70
CA SER A 29 1.58 4.26 -10.17
C SER A 29 2.35 4.72 -8.94
N ARG A 30 2.16 4.04 -7.83
CA ARG A 30 2.80 4.37 -6.55
C ARG A 30 3.10 3.10 -5.79
N SER A 31 3.73 3.24 -4.63
CA SER A 31 4.02 2.11 -3.75
C SER A 31 3.20 2.23 -2.48
N ILE A 32 2.51 1.15 -2.12
CA ILE A 32 1.90 1.02 -0.81
C ILE A 32 2.96 0.41 0.09
N LEU A 33 3.27 1.09 1.19
CA LEU A 33 4.21 0.61 2.18
C LEU A 33 3.43 -0.09 3.27
N VAL A 34 3.80 -1.34 3.56
CA VAL A 34 3.14 -2.13 4.61
C VAL A 34 4.07 -2.20 5.80
N ASN A 35 3.57 -1.83 6.96
CA ASN A 35 4.31 -1.86 8.21
C ASN A 35 3.67 -2.81 9.18
N ARG A 36 4.50 -3.47 10.00
CA ARG A 36 4.01 -4.27 11.10
C ARG A 36 3.81 -3.36 12.31
N VAL A 37 2.69 -3.53 12.99
CA VAL A 37 2.38 -2.82 14.22
C VAL A 37 1.95 -3.83 15.27
N ALA A 38 1.73 -3.36 16.52
CA ALA A 38 1.45 -4.28 17.62
C ALA A 38 0.22 -5.14 17.38
N GLN A 39 -0.81 -4.59 16.75
CA GLN A 39 -2.07 -5.30 16.56
C GLN A 39 -2.21 -5.90 15.16
N GLY A 40 -1.17 -5.84 14.34
CA GLY A 40 -1.26 -6.41 12.99
C GLY A 40 -0.44 -5.65 11.98
N TYR A 41 -1.07 -5.22 10.90
CA TYR A 41 -0.39 -4.56 9.78
C TYR A 41 -1.16 -3.35 9.35
N THR A 42 -0.43 -2.33 8.87
CA THR A 42 -1.07 -1.14 8.31
C THR A 42 -0.34 -0.78 7.02
N GLY A 43 -1.07 -0.21 6.08
CA GLY A 43 -0.50 0.21 4.80
C GLY A 43 -0.68 1.70 4.61
N SER A 44 0.20 2.30 3.82
CA SER A 44 0.08 3.70 3.47
C SER A 44 0.63 3.95 2.09
N VAL A 45 0.11 4.97 1.43
CA VAL A 45 0.58 5.40 0.13
C VAL A 45 0.56 6.92 0.08
N MET A 46 1.54 7.47 -0.62
CA MET A 46 1.59 8.92 -0.83
C MET A 46 1.23 9.21 -2.28
N TYR A 47 0.36 10.18 -2.48
CA TYR A 47 0.00 10.63 -3.81
C TYR A 47 -0.04 12.15 -3.81
N GLU A 48 0.94 12.77 -4.46
CA GLU A 48 1.12 14.22 -4.45
C GLU A 48 1.23 14.69 -2.99
N ALA A 49 0.38 15.60 -2.56
CA ALA A 49 0.42 16.09 -1.19
C ALA A 49 -0.40 15.25 -0.21
N LEU A 50 -1.03 14.18 -0.71
CA LEU A 50 -1.95 13.36 0.09
C LEU A 50 -1.24 12.11 0.60
N THR A 51 -1.38 11.82 1.89
CA THR A 51 -0.96 10.54 2.45
C THR A 51 -2.20 9.78 2.87
N VAL A 52 -2.35 8.57 2.34
CA VAL A 52 -3.51 7.72 2.64
C VAL A 52 -3.03 6.55 3.47
N THR A 53 -3.58 6.42 4.65
CA THR A 53 -3.24 5.32 5.57
C THR A 53 -4.49 4.51 5.84
N GLY A 54 -4.38 3.20 5.67
CA GLY A 54 -5.49 2.30 5.94
C GLY A 54 -5.59 1.94 7.41
N SER A 55 -6.60 1.16 7.72
CA SER A 55 -6.82 0.66 9.09
C SER A 55 -5.83 -0.46 9.41
N ILE A 56 -5.61 -0.70 10.70
CA ILE A 56 -4.82 -1.84 11.15
C ILE A 56 -5.60 -3.11 10.88
N LYS A 57 -4.95 -4.09 10.26
CA LYS A 57 -5.60 -5.34 9.86
C LYS A 57 -4.74 -6.51 10.28
N PRO A 58 -5.35 -7.70 10.42
CA PRO A 58 -4.62 -8.88 10.88
C PRO A 58 -3.71 -9.51 9.83
N THR A 59 -3.84 -9.14 8.56
CA THR A 59 -3.00 -9.71 7.51
C THR A 59 -2.50 -8.60 6.59
N ILE A 60 -1.42 -8.89 5.88
CA ILE A 60 -0.83 -7.95 4.93
C ILE A 60 -1.84 -7.66 3.79
N GLY A 61 -2.47 -8.70 3.27
CA GLY A 61 -3.45 -8.53 2.20
C GLY A 61 -4.62 -7.64 2.61
N ALA A 62 -5.11 -7.81 3.84
CA ALA A 62 -6.20 -6.98 4.34
C ALA A 62 -5.74 -5.54 4.56
N ALA A 63 -4.48 -5.34 4.96
CA ALA A 63 -3.94 -3.99 5.13
C ALA A 63 -3.85 -3.28 3.78
N VAL A 64 -3.40 -3.97 2.73
CA VAL A 64 -3.36 -3.41 1.39
C VAL A 64 -4.77 -3.07 0.91
N PHE A 65 -5.71 -3.99 1.13
CA PHE A 65 -7.10 -3.76 0.73
C PHE A 65 -7.69 -2.54 1.42
N SER A 66 -7.35 -2.34 2.69
CA SER A 66 -7.81 -1.17 3.44
C SER A 66 -7.34 0.14 2.80
N VAL A 67 -6.10 0.16 2.30
CA VAL A 67 -5.59 1.34 1.59
C VAL A 67 -6.37 1.53 0.29
N VAL A 68 -6.62 0.45 -0.44
CA VAL A 68 -7.37 0.54 -1.69
C VAL A 68 -8.77 1.11 -1.45
N GLU A 69 -9.44 0.65 -0.39
CA GLU A 69 -10.75 1.18 -0.06
C GLU A 69 -10.72 2.69 0.20
N LYS A 70 -9.69 3.15 0.91
CA LYS A 70 -9.53 4.58 1.15
C LYS A 70 -9.31 5.35 -0.15
N LEU A 71 -8.50 4.81 -1.04
CA LEU A 71 -8.30 5.44 -2.34
C LEU A 71 -9.60 5.54 -3.11
N GLN A 72 -10.41 4.48 -3.07
CA GLN A 72 -11.70 4.49 -3.75
C GLN A 72 -12.63 5.55 -3.16
N GLU A 73 -12.57 5.76 -1.85
CA GLU A 73 -13.36 6.81 -1.20
C GLU A 73 -12.97 8.19 -1.69
N PHE A 74 -11.71 8.37 -2.07
CA PHE A 74 -11.24 9.64 -2.62
C PHE A 74 -11.50 9.78 -4.13
N GLY A 75 -12.08 8.74 -4.75
CA GLY A 75 -12.42 8.81 -6.16
C GLY A 75 -11.45 8.14 -7.11
N PHE A 76 -10.48 7.41 -6.59
CA PHE A 76 -9.57 6.62 -7.43
C PHE A 76 -10.32 5.40 -7.97
N THR A 77 -9.99 5.00 -9.20
CA THR A 77 -10.68 3.90 -9.87
C THR A 77 -9.68 2.98 -10.56
N ARG A 78 -10.16 1.82 -11.02
CA ARG A 78 -9.39 0.85 -11.79
C ARG A 78 -8.12 0.46 -11.06
N ILE A 79 -8.22 0.26 -9.75
CA ILE A 79 -7.06 0.00 -8.91
C ILE A 79 -6.66 -1.45 -9.00
N ARG A 80 -5.37 -1.69 -9.10
CA ARG A 80 -4.78 -3.03 -8.99
C ARG A 80 -3.47 -2.93 -8.24
N THR A 81 -3.12 -4.02 -7.57
CA THR A 81 -1.89 -4.06 -6.79
C THR A 81 -1.16 -5.37 -7.02
N ARG A 82 0.13 -5.37 -6.73
CA ARG A 82 0.93 -6.60 -6.66
C ARG A 82 2.14 -6.35 -5.76
N PRO A 83 2.63 -7.39 -5.07
CA PRO A 83 3.84 -7.25 -4.27
C PRO A 83 5.03 -6.86 -5.16
N ASN A 84 5.87 -5.98 -4.65
CA ASN A 84 7.05 -5.52 -5.36
C ASN A 84 8.33 -5.78 -4.57
N PHE A 85 8.27 -5.64 -3.25
CA PHE A 85 9.36 -5.95 -2.35
C PHE A 85 8.84 -6.71 -1.13
N LYS A 86 9.61 -7.67 -0.68
CA LYS A 86 9.43 -8.30 0.63
C LYS A 86 10.66 -7.96 1.45
N GLY A 87 10.47 -7.13 2.47
CA GLY A 87 11.60 -6.58 3.22
C GLY A 87 12.45 -5.72 2.30
N GLN A 88 13.72 -6.04 2.23
CA GLN A 88 14.67 -5.35 1.38
C GLN A 88 14.80 -5.99 0.00
N ARG A 89 14.08 -7.08 -0.23
CA ARG A 89 14.29 -7.89 -1.41
C ARG A 89 13.31 -7.50 -2.51
N TYR A 90 13.86 -7.07 -3.64
CA TYR A 90 13.06 -6.79 -4.83
C TYR A 90 12.63 -8.11 -5.47
N LEU A 91 11.38 -8.20 -5.85
CA LEU A 91 10.85 -9.40 -6.50
C LEU A 91 11.08 -9.28 -8.00
N ALA A 92 12.10 -9.99 -8.48
CA ALA A 92 12.44 -9.96 -9.89
C ALA A 92 11.33 -10.58 -10.75
N GLU A 93 10.76 -11.67 -10.27
CA GLU A 93 9.58 -12.24 -10.90
C GLU A 93 8.36 -11.57 -10.34
N LYS A 94 7.57 -10.94 -11.22
CA LYS A 94 6.42 -10.17 -10.78
C LYS A 94 5.27 -11.10 -10.45
N GLU A 95 4.63 -10.80 -9.32
CA GLU A 95 3.40 -11.48 -8.94
C GLU A 95 2.26 -11.03 -9.84
N THR A 96 1.21 -11.85 -9.89
CA THR A 96 0.02 -11.50 -10.64
C THR A 96 -0.66 -10.30 -10.02
N TRP A 97 -1.19 -9.42 -10.86
CA TRP A 97 -1.96 -8.28 -10.38
C TRP A 97 -3.24 -8.76 -9.71
N VAL A 98 -3.61 -8.08 -8.63
CA VAL A 98 -4.90 -8.23 -7.99
C VAL A 98 -5.73 -7.01 -8.36
N ASP A 99 -6.86 -7.24 -9.03
CA ASP A 99 -7.74 -6.16 -9.45
C ASP A 99 -8.81 -5.94 -8.39
N TYR A 100 -9.18 -4.67 -8.19
CA TYR A 100 -10.19 -4.31 -7.21
C TYR A 100 -11.35 -3.65 -7.94
N PRO A 101 -12.56 -4.21 -7.82
CA PRO A 101 -13.72 -3.59 -8.48
C PRO A 101 -13.95 -2.17 -7.95
N ASP A 102 -14.33 -1.28 -8.86
CA ASP A 102 -14.65 0.07 -8.45
C ASP A 102 -15.88 0.05 -7.55
N LYS A 103 -15.94 0.98 -6.62
CA LYS A 103 -17.11 1.13 -5.78
C LYS A 103 -18.23 1.77 -6.58
N PRO A 104 -19.47 1.32 -6.35
CA PRO A 104 -20.63 1.91 -7.06
C PRO A 104 -20.87 3.36 -6.64
#